data_6263594b3232a936bd6331b657054c88
#
_entry.id   6263594b3232a936bd6331b657054c88
#
_cell.length_a   1.000
_cell.length_b   1.000
_cell.length_c   1.000
_cell.angle_alpha   90.00
_cell.angle_beta   90.00
_cell.angle_gamma   90.00
#
_symmetry.space_group_name_H-M   'P 1'
#
loop_
_entity.id
_entity.type
_entity.pdbx_description
1 polymer ?
#
loop_
_entity_poly.entity_id
_entity_poly.type
_entity_poly.pdbx_seq_one_letter_code
_entity_poly.pdbx_strand_id
1 'polypeptide(L)'
;MNFCKAFSLLKILTLLVLAGILSACGGSDGFPPTVTGVKVQSAQYGKTATIYIGGKDLRTSVVVETNGSCTNPTFASSSTTDLLVLSCQARVVGDFPLVVKSAEGAVIYTSTLTVPKPQVTLITANGGFSLELNQALAPITVDNFLSYVAKGYYSNTLFHRVIPGFVAQGGGYTSGMVKKAGQLAPIVLESNNGLSNIRASVAMARTNVANSATSEFFINLVDNLSLDYKNSGSPGYAVFGSVVQGMALVDAMAQQPTGVINGFADVPLNEILISMVLQTQ
;
A
#
# COMPACT_ATOMS: atom_id res chain seq x y z
N MET A 1 34.44 7.35 27.73
CA MET A 1 34.81 6.47 28.87
C MET A 1 34.79 7.32 30.13
N ASN A 2 33.87 6.98 30.99
CA ASN A 2 33.50 7.70 32.23
C ASN A 2 34.62 7.76 33.23
N PHE A 3 34.71 8.88 33.98
CA PHE A 3 35.09 8.86 35.38
C PHE A 3 34.57 10.13 36.10
N CYS A 4 33.45 10.00 36.75
CA CYS A 4 33.06 10.83 37.89
C CYS A 4 32.80 9.86 39.03
N LYS A 5 33.73 9.61 39.91
CA LYS A 5 33.56 8.94 41.20
C LYS A 5 34.15 9.76 42.31
N ALA A 6 33.30 9.89 43.31
CA ALA A 6 33.46 10.56 44.55
C ALA A 6 34.74 10.19 45.33
N PHE A 7 35.33 11.15 46.01
CA PHE A 7 36.16 10.93 47.18
C PHE A 7 35.67 11.79 48.34
N SER A 8 35.41 11.14 49.43
CA SER A 8 35.03 11.71 50.72
C SER A 8 36.23 11.65 51.68
N LEU A 9 36.32 12.68 52.54
CA LEU A 9 37.07 12.81 53.76
C LEU A 9 38.62 12.96 53.72
N LEU A 10 39.12 14.17 53.99
CA LEU A 10 39.85 14.41 55.23
C LEU A 10 40.09 15.92 55.40
N LYS A 11 39.88 16.44 56.63
CA LYS A 11 40.10 17.81 57.06
C LYS A 11 41.58 18.13 57.03
N ILE A 12 41.99 19.31 56.49
CA ILE A 12 43.00 20.20 57.03
C ILE A 12 42.81 21.59 56.41
N LEU A 13 42.81 22.58 57.28
CA LEU A 13 42.62 24.00 57.06
C LEU A 13 43.86 24.62 56.46
N THR A 14 43.76 25.19 55.25
CA THR A 14 44.66 26.26 54.78
C THR A 14 43.93 27.10 53.72
N LEU A 15 43.89 28.37 53.97
CA LEU A 15 43.32 29.43 53.15
C LEU A 15 44.17 29.65 51.94
N LEU A 16 43.67 29.36 50.74
CA LEU A 16 44.24 29.83 49.48
C LEU A 16 43.10 30.18 48.51
N VAL A 17 43.12 31.49 48.15
CA VAL A 17 42.26 32.01 47.08
C VAL A 17 42.59 31.25 45.79
N LEU A 18 41.66 30.48 45.33
CA LEU A 18 41.74 29.88 44.02
C LEU A 18 40.55 30.33 43.18
N ALA A 19 40.86 31.10 42.12
CA ALA A 19 39.92 31.49 41.11
C ALA A 19 39.20 30.25 40.56
N GLY A 20 37.89 30.18 40.79
CA GLY A 20 37.06 29.10 40.26
C GLY A 20 37.05 29.13 38.73
N ILE A 21 37.66 28.15 38.12
CA ILE A 21 37.37 27.80 36.76
C ILE A 21 36.03 27.08 36.80
N LEU A 22 34.96 27.84 36.57
CA LEU A 22 33.65 27.26 36.20
C LEU A 22 33.86 26.55 34.86
N SER A 23 34.15 25.27 34.92
CA SER A 23 34.01 24.38 33.80
C SER A 23 32.51 24.34 33.48
N ALA A 24 32.05 25.23 32.62
CA ALA A 24 30.72 25.14 32.02
C ALA A 24 30.68 23.83 31.22
N CYS A 25 30.11 22.78 31.80
CA CYS A 25 29.55 21.72 31.02
C CYS A 25 28.52 22.37 30.11
N GLY A 26 28.87 22.56 28.84
CA GLY A 26 27.97 23.03 27.81
C GLY A 26 26.88 21.98 27.58
N GLY A 27 25.94 21.90 28.50
CA GLY A 27 24.64 21.33 28.22
C GLY A 27 23.92 22.30 27.31
N SER A 28 23.47 21.86 26.17
CA SER A 28 22.52 22.59 25.33
C SER A 28 21.28 22.88 26.18
N ASP A 29 21.09 24.12 26.61
CA ASP A 29 19.93 24.60 27.34
C ASP A 29 18.68 24.63 26.43
N GLY A 30 18.39 23.51 25.77
CA GLY A 30 17.18 23.34 24.97
C GLY A 30 16.06 22.84 25.88
N PHE A 31 14.94 23.53 25.86
CA PHE A 31 13.72 23.01 26.46
C PHE A 31 13.43 21.62 25.91
N PRO A 32 12.82 20.69 26.72
CA PRO A 32 12.45 19.40 26.20
C PRO A 32 11.48 19.56 25.01
N PRO A 33 11.63 18.76 23.94
CA PRO A 33 10.76 18.87 22.77
C PRO A 33 9.32 18.60 23.18
N THR A 34 8.40 19.41 22.63
CA THR A 34 6.97 19.24 22.82
C THR A 34 6.30 19.08 21.46
N VAL A 35 5.33 18.16 21.37
CA VAL A 35 4.51 17.94 20.16
C VAL A 35 3.13 18.49 20.42
N THR A 36 2.64 19.38 19.55
CA THR A 36 1.28 19.96 19.62
C THR A 36 0.30 19.24 18.71
N GLY A 37 0.79 18.50 17.72
CA GLY A 37 -0.05 17.72 16.83
C GLY A 37 0.72 16.96 15.77
N VAL A 38 0.07 15.93 15.23
CA VAL A 38 0.55 15.13 14.10
C VAL A 38 -0.52 15.11 13.02
N LYS A 39 -0.11 15.37 11.77
CA LYS A 39 -0.97 15.27 10.58
C LYS A 39 -0.34 14.31 9.60
N VAL A 40 -1.09 13.28 9.22
CA VAL A 40 -0.70 12.37 8.15
C VAL A 40 -1.33 12.83 6.84
N GLN A 41 -0.52 12.93 5.80
CA GLN A 41 -0.97 13.22 4.45
C GLN A 41 -0.70 12.00 3.55
N SER A 42 -1.73 11.55 2.83
CA SER A 42 -1.62 10.53 1.76
C SER A 42 -1.02 9.20 2.19
N ALA A 43 -1.50 8.59 3.28
CA ALA A 43 -1.07 7.25 3.69
C ALA A 43 -1.73 6.14 2.84
N GLN A 44 -1.57 6.18 1.51
CA GLN A 44 -2.06 5.14 0.61
C GLN A 44 -1.08 3.96 0.59
N TYR A 45 -1.61 2.74 0.59
CA TYR A 45 -0.79 1.53 0.47
C TYR A 45 0.11 1.57 -0.79
N GLY A 46 1.37 1.19 -0.64
CA GLY A 46 2.36 1.20 -1.72
C GLY A 46 2.91 2.57 -2.11
N LYS A 47 2.43 3.65 -1.50
CA LYS A 47 2.86 5.04 -1.77
C LYS A 47 3.69 5.61 -0.62
N THR A 48 4.36 6.73 -0.91
CA THR A 48 5.02 7.52 0.12
C THR A 48 3.98 8.28 0.92
N ALA A 49 3.92 8.02 2.23
CA ALA A 49 3.19 8.83 3.18
C ALA A 49 4.06 9.98 3.67
N THR A 50 3.44 11.13 3.94
CA THR A 50 4.10 12.27 4.56
C THR A 50 3.43 12.57 5.90
N ILE A 51 4.23 12.64 6.97
CA ILE A 51 3.79 12.88 8.33
C ILE A 51 4.38 14.22 8.78
N TYR A 52 3.52 15.13 9.16
CA TYR A 52 3.87 16.43 9.73
C TYR A 52 3.72 16.38 11.23
N ILE A 53 4.79 16.71 11.96
CA ILE A 53 4.83 16.73 13.42
C ILE A 53 5.09 18.18 13.83
N GLY A 54 4.05 18.86 14.31
CA GLY A 54 4.12 20.24 14.80
C GLY A 54 4.42 20.30 16.28
N GLY A 55 5.23 21.28 16.73
CA GLY A 55 5.60 21.40 18.14
C GLY A 55 6.51 22.57 18.44
N LYS A 56 7.31 22.42 19.49
CA LYS A 56 8.37 23.34 19.90
C LYS A 56 9.63 22.55 20.22
N ASP A 57 10.76 23.14 19.90
CA ASP A 57 12.11 22.58 20.13
C ASP A 57 12.29 21.17 19.54
N LEU A 58 11.53 20.86 18.48
CA LEU A 58 11.65 19.60 17.76
C LEU A 58 13.03 19.54 17.06
N ARG A 59 13.60 18.34 17.02
CA ARG A 59 14.88 18.07 16.34
C ARG A 59 14.78 16.71 15.66
N THR A 60 15.62 16.46 14.69
CA THR A 60 15.73 15.15 14.02
C THR A 60 16.21 14.03 14.95
N SER A 61 16.58 14.36 16.19
CA SER A 61 16.87 13.39 17.25
C SER A 61 15.64 12.76 17.88
N VAL A 62 14.42 13.29 17.65
CA VAL A 62 13.20 12.60 18.07
C VAL A 62 13.05 11.31 17.26
N VAL A 63 12.54 10.27 17.91
CA VAL A 63 12.27 8.98 17.30
C VAL A 63 10.78 8.88 16.99
N VAL A 64 10.45 8.50 15.75
CA VAL A 64 9.05 8.27 15.32
C VAL A 64 8.86 6.79 15.04
N GLU A 65 8.03 6.14 15.85
CA GLU A 65 7.68 4.73 15.70
C GLU A 65 6.32 4.60 15.02
N THR A 66 6.24 3.75 13.99
CA THR A 66 5.02 3.50 13.19
C THR A 66 4.62 2.03 13.20
N ASN A 67 5.17 1.22 14.11
CA ASN A 67 4.90 -0.22 14.27
C ASN A 67 4.91 -1.01 12.95
N GLY A 68 5.86 -0.70 12.06
CA GLY A 68 6.05 -1.40 10.80
C GLY A 68 5.06 -1.04 9.68
N SER A 69 4.07 -0.19 9.94
CA SER A 69 3.14 0.29 8.90
C SER A 69 3.81 1.14 7.83
N CYS A 70 4.90 1.79 8.21
CA CYS A 70 5.67 2.73 7.41
C CYS A 70 7.15 2.33 7.41
N THR A 71 7.70 2.01 6.25
CA THR A 71 9.10 1.59 6.11
C THR A 71 9.96 2.72 5.57
N ASN A 72 11.28 2.64 5.84
CA ASN A 72 12.29 3.62 5.41
C ASN A 72 11.93 5.07 5.80
N PRO A 73 11.68 5.37 7.09
CA PRO A 73 11.36 6.71 7.52
C PRO A 73 12.58 7.64 7.33
N THR A 74 12.34 8.80 6.73
CA THR A 74 13.38 9.83 6.52
C THR A 74 12.79 11.21 6.82
N PHE A 75 13.57 12.05 7.55
CA PHE A 75 13.21 13.45 7.75
C PHE A 75 13.58 14.26 6.51
N ALA A 76 12.66 15.10 6.06
CA ALA A 76 12.90 16.02 4.97
C ALA A 76 13.86 17.16 5.41
N SER A 77 14.65 17.67 4.47
CA SER A 77 15.54 18.83 4.69
C SER A 77 14.77 20.12 5.04
N SER A 78 13.47 20.16 4.76
CA SER A 78 12.57 21.26 5.14
C SER A 78 12.10 21.21 6.61
N SER A 79 12.53 20.20 7.39
CA SER A 79 12.23 20.13 8.81
C SER A 79 12.85 21.27 9.58
N THR A 80 12.09 21.81 10.53
CA THR A 80 12.53 22.91 11.43
C THR A 80 12.31 22.49 12.89
N THR A 81 12.68 23.38 13.83
CA THR A 81 12.43 23.14 15.27
C THR A 81 10.96 23.21 15.67
N ASP A 82 10.08 23.75 14.83
CA ASP A 82 8.64 23.84 15.08
C ASP A 82 7.81 22.86 14.21
N LEU A 83 8.42 22.30 13.18
CA LEU A 83 7.78 21.37 12.26
C LEU A 83 8.77 20.34 11.72
N LEU A 84 8.58 19.07 12.07
CA LEU A 84 9.27 17.97 11.41
C LEU A 84 8.40 17.38 10.30
N VAL A 85 9.01 17.11 9.17
CA VAL A 85 8.37 16.46 8.02
C VAL A 85 9.05 15.11 7.81
N LEU A 86 8.30 14.03 8.05
CA LEU A 86 8.77 12.66 7.90
C LEU A 86 8.11 12.04 6.68
N SER A 87 8.91 11.41 5.81
CA SER A 87 8.43 10.61 4.68
C SER A 87 8.74 9.14 4.90
N CYS A 88 7.82 8.25 4.54
CA CYS A 88 7.99 6.80 4.65
C CYS A 88 7.08 6.05 3.67
N GLN A 89 7.37 4.76 3.41
CA GLN A 89 6.55 3.95 2.51
C GLN A 89 5.45 3.23 3.31
N ALA A 90 4.18 3.50 3.01
CA ALA A 90 3.05 2.78 3.60
C ALA A 90 2.97 1.36 3.01
N ARG A 91 3.18 0.33 3.85
CA ARG A 91 3.32 -1.06 3.39
C ARG A 91 2.36 -2.05 4.03
N VAL A 92 1.67 -1.66 5.09
CA VAL A 92 0.72 -2.53 5.79
C VAL A 92 -0.58 -1.77 6.00
N VAL A 93 -1.70 -2.40 5.62
CA VAL A 93 -3.05 -1.86 5.75
C VAL A 93 -3.53 -2.00 7.19
N GLY A 94 -4.15 -0.97 7.73
CA GLY A 94 -4.71 -0.96 9.08
C GLY A 94 -4.47 0.34 9.84
N ASP A 95 -4.83 0.32 11.12
CA ASP A 95 -4.61 1.40 12.08
C ASP A 95 -3.43 1.04 12.97
N PHE A 96 -2.42 1.90 13.01
CA PHE A 96 -1.18 1.66 13.74
C PHE A 96 -0.89 2.81 14.70
N PRO A 97 -0.40 2.52 15.92
CA PRO A 97 0.12 3.57 16.79
C PRO A 97 1.29 4.29 16.10
N LEU A 98 1.19 5.61 16.06
CA LEU A 98 2.28 6.51 15.71
C LEU A 98 2.76 7.15 17.01
N VAL A 99 3.96 6.81 17.43
CA VAL A 99 4.52 7.25 18.71
C VAL A 99 5.73 8.15 18.45
N VAL A 100 5.72 9.35 19.00
CA VAL A 100 6.87 10.27 18.97
C VAL A 100 7.55 10.22 20.35
N LYS A 101 8.86 9.94 20.34
CA LYS A 101 9.69 9.84 21.55
C LYS A 101 10.81 10.87 21.52
N SER A 102 11.26 11.31 22.69
CA SER A 102 12.49 12.07 22.82
C SER A 102 13.72 11.21 22.45
N ALA A 103 14.89 11.83 22.33
CA ALA A 103 16.14 11.11 22.11
C ALA A 103 16.48 10.12 23.24
N GLU A 104 15.99 10.39 24.45
CA GLU A 104 16.16 9.56 25.64
C GLU A 104 15.11 8.44 25.73
N GLY A 105 14.17 8.35 24.78
CA GLY A 105 13.15 7.31 24.70
C GLY A 105 11.83 7.62 25.44
N ALA A 106 11.67 8.80 26.03
CA ALA A 106 10.42 9.20 26.67
C ALA A 106 9.34 9.47 25.60
N VAL A 107 8.13 8.94 25.78
CA VAL A 107 7.00 9.21 24.89
C VAL A 107 6.56 10.67 25.07
N ILE A 108 6.58 11.43 23.97
CA ILE A 108 6.17 12.84 23.92
C ILE A 108 4.74 12.96 23.39
N TYR A 109 4.38 12.12 22.39
CA TYR A 109 3.08 12.19 21.74
C TYR A 109 2.68 10.85 21.14
N THR A 110 1.39 10.58 21.11
CA THR A 110 0.81 9.41 20.41
C THR A 110 -0.30 9.84 19.48
N SER A 111 -0.39 9.20 18.33
CA SER A 111 -1.43 9.39 17.33
C SER A 111 -1.71 8.04 16.64
N THR A 112 -2.57 8.04 15.65
CA THR A 112 -2.83 6.88 14.80
C THR A 112 -2.40 7.16 13.37
N LEU A 113 -1.68 6.24 12.77
CA LEU A 113 -1.42 6.19 11.33
C LEU A 113 -2.37 5.17 10.72
N THR A 114 -3.36 5.64 9.98
CA THR A 114 -4.29 4.79 9.22
C THR A 114 -3.79 4.62 7.80
N VAL A 115 -3.55 3.38 7.39
CA VAL A 115 -3.30 3.00 5.99
C VAL A 115 -4.52 2.24 5.50
N PRO A 116 -5.36 2.84 4.67
CA PRO A 116 -6.59 2.21 4.21
C PRO A 116 -6.30 1.07 3.23
N LYS A 117 -7.28 0.17 3.05
CA LYS A 117 -7.23 -0.84 1.99
C LYS A 117 -7.12 -0.15 0.63
N PRO A 118 -6.22 -0.59 -0.24
CA PRO A 118 -6.06 0.05 -1.54
C PRO A 118 -7.33 -0.10 -2.39
N GLN A 119 -7.79 1.01 -2.95
CA GLN A 119 -8.87 1.04 -3.92
C GLN A 119 -8.35 1.50 -5.28
N VAL A 120 -8.91 0.93 -6.32
CA VAL A 120 -8.55 1.21 -7.71
C VAL A 120 -9.81 1.43 -8.51
N THR A 121 -9.86 2.54 -9.26
CA THR A 121 -10.97 2.82 -10.18
C THR A 121 -10.55 2.53 -11.62
N LEU A 122 -11.31 1.69 -12.30
CA LEU A 122 -11.19 1.41 -13.72
C LEU A 122 -12.21 2.27 -14.48
N ILE A 123 -11.76 2.94 -15.52
CA ILE A 123 -12.58 3.83 -16.34
C ILE A 123 -12.68 3.24 -17.74
N THR A 124 -13.91 3.10 -18.24
CA THR A 124 -14.24 2.71 -19.60
C THR A 124 -15.03 3.81 -20.29
N ALA A 125 -15.30 3.69 -21.59
CA ALA A 125 -16.17 4.62 -22.32
C ALA A 125 -17.59 4.72 -21.72
N ASN A 126 -18.06 3.67 -21.06
CA ASN A 126 -19.43 3.58 -20.51
C ASN A 126 -19.52 3.97 -19.03
N GLY A 127 -18.41 4.41 -18.42
CA GLY A 127 -18.34 4.81 -17.02
C GLY A 127 -17.21 4.11 -16.25
N GLY A 128 -17.23 4.27 -14.92
CA GLY A 128 -16.21 3.71 -14.03
C GLY A 128 -16.79 2.77 -12.98
N PHE A 129 -15.95 1.85 -12.51
CA PHE A 129 -16.22 1.02 -11.35
C PHE A 129 -14.97 0.92 -10.48
N SER A 130 -15.15 0.66 -9.19
CA SER A 130 -14.04 0.63 -8.24
C SER A 130 -13.89 -0.73 -7.59
N LEU A 131 -12.63 -1.14 -7.45
CA LEU A 131 -12.21 -2.35 -6.74
C LEU A 131 -11.63 -1.96 -5.39
N GLU A 132 -11.95 -2.68 -4.32
CA GLU A 132 -11.19 -2.72 -3.09
C GLU A 132 -10.31 -3.97 -3.10
N LEU A 133 -9.02 -3.80 -2.81
CA LEU A 133 -8.05 -4.89 -2.88
C LEU A 133 -7.73 -5.42 -1.47
N ASN A 134 -7.58 -6.73 -1.35
CA ASN A 134 -7.30 -7.40 -0.09
C ASN A 134 -5.81 -7.74 0.04
N GLN A 135 -5.02 -6.74 0.41
CA GLN A 135 -3.58 -6.90 0.59
C GLN A 135 -3.21 -7.87 1.73
N ALA A 136 -4.06 -7.97 2.77
CA ALA A 136 -3.77 -8.84 3.90
C ALA A 136 -3.78 -10.34 3.53
N LEU A 137 -4.66 -10.73 2.61
CA LEU A 137 -4.84 -12.13 2.20
C LEU A 137 -4.20 -12.47 0.84
N ALA A 138 -3.90 -11.47 0.02
CA ALA A 138 -3.29 -11.66 -1.30
C ALA A 138 -2.19 -10.61 -1.57
N PRO A 139 -1.15 -10.49 -0.71
CA PRO A 139 -0.16 -9.42 -0.79
C PRO A 139 0.62 -9.41 -2.11
N ILE A 140 1.07 -10.56 -2.60
CA ILE A 140 1.84 -10.67 -3.85
C ILE A 140 0.97 -10.28 -5.04
N THR A 141 -0.27 -10.74 -5.07
CA THR A 141 -1.24 -10.47 -6.14
C THR A 141 -1.62 -9.00 -6.18
N VAL A 142 -1.89 -8.39 -5.02
CA VAL A 142 -2.21 -6.96 -4.91
C VAL A 142 -1.02 -6.10 -5.35
N ASP A 143 0.19 -6.40 -4.89
CA ASP A 143 1.40 -5.66 -5.29
C ASP A 143 1.66 -5.77 -6.80
N ASN A 144 1.46 -6.95 -7.39
CA ASN A 144 1.54 -7.15 -8.83
C ASN A 144 0.53 -6.28 -9.58
N PHE A 145 -0.75 -6.34 -9.19
CA PHE A 145 -1.82 -5.56 -9.81
C PHE A 145 -1.55 -4.05 -9.71
N LEU A 146 -1.20 -3.55 -8.51
CA LEU A 146 -0.85 -2.14 -8.29
C LEU A 146 0.40 -1.70 -9.06
N SER A 147 1.36 -2.61 -9.29
CA SER A 147 2.53 -2.33 -10.13
C SER A 147 2.14 -2.08 -11.59
N TYR A 148 1.18 -2.83 -12.13
CA TYR A 148 0.62 -2.57 -13.46
C TYR A 148 -0.18 -1.27 -13.50
N VAL A 149 -0.98 -0.98 -12.45
CA VAL A 149 -1.71 0.29 -12.31
C VAL A 149 -0.76 1.48 -12.32
N ALA A 150 0.29 1.44 -11.50
CA ALA A 150 1.28 2.51 -11.39
C ALA A 150 2.04 2.78 -12.69
N LYS A 151 2.24 1.74 -13.52
CA LYS A 151 2.87 1.85 -14.85
C LYS A 151 1.89 2.28 -15.94
N GLY A 152 0.61 2.47 -15.64
CA GLY A 152 -0.42 2.75 -16.64
C GLY A 152 -0.65 1.60 -17.63
N TYR A 153 -0.22 0.38 -17.27
CA TYR A 153 -0.24 -0.78 -18.19
C TYR A 153 -1.66 -1.10 -18.68
N TYR A 154 -2.67 -0.97 -17.82
CA TYR A 154 -4.05 -1.32 -18.18
C TYR A 154 -4.71 -0.34 -19.15
N SER A 155 -4.18 0.86 -19.35
CA SER A 155 -4.72 1.81 -20.32
C SER A 155 -4.67 1.21 -21.74
N ASN A 156 -5.78 1.31 -22.48
CA ASN A 156 -5.97 0.70 -23.79
C ASN A 156 -5.92 -0.84 -23.80
N THR A 157 -6.17 -1.51 -22.67
CA THR A 157 -6.49 -2.95 -22.68
C THR A 157 -8.00 -3.16 -22.73
N LEU A 158 -8.42 -4.35 -23.12
CA LEU A 158 -9.82 -4.74 -23.26
C LEU A 158 -10.28 -5.65 -22.13
N PHE A 159 -11.59 -5.63 -21.87
CA PHE A 159 -12.30 -6.81 -21.41
C PHE A 159 -12.48 -7.70 -22.66
N HIS A 160 -11.55 -8.60 -22.87
CA HIS A 160 -11.41 -9.37 -24.10
C HIS A 160 -12.18 -10.70 -24.11
N ARG A 161 -12.71 -11.11 -22.96
CA ARG A 161 -13.54 -12.31 -22.80
C ARG A 161 -14.63 -12.07 -21.78
N VAL A 162 -15.88 -12.15 -22.20
CA VAL A 162 -17.03 -11.91 -21.32
C VAL A 162 -18.05 -13.02 -21.54
N ILE A 163 -18.33 -13.77 -20.48
CA ILE A 163 -19.31 -14.87 -20.51
C ILE A 163 -20.42 -14.56 -19.53
N PRO A 164 -21.64 -14.27 -20.00
CA PRO A 164 -22.81 -14.08 -19.13
C PRO A 164 -22.99 -15.24 -18.16
N GLY A 165 -23.27 -14.93 -16.90
CA GLY A 165 -23.43 -15.94 -15.86
C GLY A 165 -22.12 -16.63 -15.44
N PHE A 166 -20.96 -16.07 -15.83
CA PHE A 166 -19.66 -16.57 -15.42
C PHE A 166 -18.69 -15.43 -15.05
N VAL A 167 -17.90 -14.92 -16.00
CA VAL A 167 -16.85 -13.91 -15.72
C VAL A 167 -16.76 -12.84 -16.81
N ALA A 168 -16.23 -11.67 -16.43
CA ALA A 168 -15.68 -10.66 -17.33
C ALA A 168 -14.16 -10.58 -17.15
N GLN A 169 -13.37 -11.02 -18.15
CA GLN A 169 -11.92 -11.11 -18.09
C GLN A 169 -11.26 -10.02 -18.96
N GLY A 170 -10.22 -9.36 -18.43
CA GLY A 170 -9.53 -8.27 -19.10
C GLY A 170 -8.06 -8.14 -18.73
N GLY A 171 -7.41 -7.08 -19.25
CA GLY A 171 -6.06 -6.67 -18.84
C GLY A 171 -4.89 -7.34 -19.58
N GLY A 172 -5.16 -8.10 -20.67
CA GLY A 172 -4.10 -8.80 -21.41
C GLY A 172 -3.94 -8.36 -22.86
N TYR A 173 -5.00 -7.88 -23.48
CA TYR A 173 -5.08 -7.61 -24.92
C TYR A 173 -5.54 -6.19 -25.21
N THR A 174 -5.10 -5.65 -26.33
CA THR A 174 -5.54 -4.38 -26.91
C THR A 174 -6.48 -4.61 -28.08
N SER A 175 -6.97 -3.53 -28.70
CA SER A 175 -7.85 -3.59 -29.89
C SER A 175 -7.32 -4.58 -30.93
N GLY A 176 -8.24 -5.31 -31.56
CA GLY A 176 -7.92 -6.38 -32.50
C GLY A 176 -7.33 -7.65 -31.88
N MET A 177 -7.48 -7.85 -30.55
CA MET A 177 -6.97 -9.03 -29.82
C MET A 177 -5.45 -9.19 -29.89
N VAL A 178 -4.73 -8.07 -29.91
CA VAL A 178 -3.26 -8.05 -29.86
C VAL A 178 -2.80 -8.15 -28.41
N LYS A 179 -1.96 -9.14 -28.10
CA LYS A 179 -1.41 -9.27 -26.73
C LYS A 179 -0.57 -8.04 -26.38
N LYS A 180 -0.88 -7.39 -25.27
CA LYS A 180 -0.16 -6.19 -24.85
C LYS A 180 1.25 -6.53 -24.35
N ALA A 181 2.26 -5.84 -24.88
CA ALA A 181 3.65 -5.97 -24.43
C ALA A 181 3.87 -5.32 -23.04
N GLY A 182 4.98 -5.64 -22.38
CA GLY A 182 5.37 -5.04 -21.09
C GLY A 182 4.81 -5.79 -19.86
N GLN A 183 4.41 -7.05 -20.02
CA GLN A 183 4.07 -7.89 -18.88
C GLN A 183 5.28 -8.11 -17.96
N LEU A 184 5.03 -8.08 -16.66
CA LEU A 184 6.01 -8.44 -15.64
C LEU A 184 6.19 -9.97 -15.57
N ALA A 185 7.19 -10.42 -14.81
CA ALA A 185 7.36 -11.84 -14.52
C ALA A 185 6.10 -12.41 -13.85
N PRO A 186 5.78 -13.69 -14.11
CA PRO A 186 4.69 -14.38 -13.42
C PRO A 186 4.88 -14.40 -11.91
N ILE A 187 3.77 -14.39 -11.18
CA ILE A 187 3.75 -14.40 -9.71
C ILE A 187 3.35 -15.78 -9.15
N VAL A 188 3.71 -16.00 -7.89
CA VAL A 188 3.25 -17.16 -7.12
C VAL A 188 1.74 -17.07 -6.90
N LEU A 189 1.06 -18.20 -7.02
CA LEU A 189 -0.38 -18.30 -6.85
C LEU A 189 -0.77 -18.22 -5.36
N GLU A 190 -1.64 -17.27 -5.02
CA GLU A 190 -2.17 -17.08 -3.67
C GLU A 190 -3.65 -17.51 -3.57
N SER A 191 -4.05 -18.59 -4.24
CA SER A 191 -5.46 -19.03 -4.24
C SER A 191 -5.92 -19.70 -2.94
N ASN A 192 -4.98 -20.25 -2.14
CA ASN A 192 -5.28 -20.82 -0.83
C ASN A 192 -5.24 -19.74 0.27
N ASN A 193 -5.97 -18.65 0.08
CA ASN A 193 -5.96 -17.48 0.96
C ASN A 193 -7.29 -17.27 1.72
N GLY A 194 -8.22 -18.23 1.62
CA GLY A 194 -9.53 -18.16 2.28
C GLY A 194 -10.56 -17.27 1.60
N LEU A 195 -10.21 -16.62 0.47
CA LEU A 195 -11.16 -15.87 -0.34
C LEU A 195 -11.80 -16.76 -1.40
N SER A 196 -13.09 -16.54 -1.68
CA SER A 196 -13.87 -17.31 -2.65
C SER A 196 -14.21 -16.49 -3.89
N ASN A 197 -14.32 -17.19 -5.03
CA ASN A 197 -14.77 -16.64 -6.32
C ASN A 197 -16.28 -16.43 -6.33
N ILE A 198 -16.78 -15.62 -5.41
CA ILE A 198 -18.21 -15.23 -5.35
C ILE A 198 -18.48 -14.04 -6.27
N ARG A 199 -19.75 -13.77 -6.53
CA ARG A 199 -20.15 -12.58 -7.32
C ARG A 199 -19.44 -11.31 -6.83
N ALA A 200 -19.02 -10.50 -7.79
CA ALA A 200 -18.25 -9.24 -7.62
C ALA A 200 -16.82 -9.44 -7.10
N SER A 201 -16.35 -10.63 -6.76
CA SER A 201 -14.94 -10.83 -6.47
C SER A 201 -14.08 -10.70 -7.73
N VAL A 202 -12.80 -10.29 -7.53
CA VAL A 202 -11.80 -10.11 -8.59
C VAL A 202 -10.66 -11.09 -8.37
N ALA A 203 -10.32 -11.88 -9.38
CA ALA A 203 -9.26 -12.87 -9.31
C ALA A 203 -8.28 -12.77 -10.49
N MET A 204 -7.04 -13.24 -10.31
CA MET A 204 -6.05 -13.28 -11.38
C MET A 204 -6.30 -14.45 -12.32
N ALA A 205 -6.34 -14.15 -13.62
CA ALA A 205 -6.31 -15.17 -14.65
C ALA A 205 -4.90 -15.78 -14.76
N ARG A 206 -4.83 -17.04 -15.14
CA ARG A 206 -3.59 -17.80 -15.32
C ARG A 206 -3.75 -18.88 -16.39
N THR A 207 -2.65 -19.43 -16.86
CA THR A 207 -2.64 -20.64 -17.67
C THR A 207 -2.86 -21.90 -16.81
N ASN A 208 -2.70 -23.08 -17.37
CA ASN A 208 -2.75 -24.33 -16.63
C ASN A 208 -1.58 -24.47 -15.62
N VAL A 209 -0.52 -23.67 -15.75
CA VAL A 209 0.56 -23.59 -14.76
C VAL A 209 0.12 -22.72 -13.59
N ALA A 210 0.25 -23.22 -12.36
CA ALA A 210 -0.23 -22.54 -11.15
C ALA A 210 0.38 -21.12 -11.01
N ASN A 211 1.70 -21.00 -11.07
CA ASN A 211 2.45 -19.75 -10.93
C ASN A 211 2.67 -19.06 -12.29
N SER A 212 1.60 -18.78 -13.04
CA SER A 212 1.69 -18.18 -14.39
C SER A 212 0.90 -16.88 -14.52
N ALA A 213 0.26 -16.41 -13.46
CA ALA A 213 -0.49 -15.16 -13.48
C ALA A 213 0.45 -13.96 -13.72
N THR A 214 0.03 -13.03 -14.60
CA THR A 214 0.76 -11.79 -14.90
C THR A 214 -0.15 -10.58 -14.75
N SER A 215 -0.75 -10.08 -15.84
CA SER A 215 -1.59 -8.86 -15.84
C SER A 215 -3.08 -9.15 -15.94
N GLU A 216 -3.48 -10.32 -16.48
CA GLU A 216 -4.88 -10.60 -16.74
C GLU A 216 -5.65 -10.89 -15.44
N PHE A 217 -6.83 -10.32 -15.31
CA PHE A 217 -7.74 -10.52 -14.20
C PHE A 217 -9.15 -10.77 -14.71
N PHE A 218 -10.01 -11.30 -13.84
CA PHE A 218 -11.44 -11.41 -14.14
C PHE A 218 -12.29 -11.00 -12.94
N ILE A 219 -13.50 -10.55 -13.26
CA ILE A 219 -14.53 -10.21 -12.29
C ILE A 219 -15.60 -11.32 -12.36
N ASN A 220 -15.95 -11.89 -11.22
CA ASN A 220 -17.00 -12.91 -11.13
C ASN A 220 -18.37 -12.26 -11.25
N LEU A 221 -19.17 -12.67 -12.25
CA LEU A 221 -20.53 -12.17 -12.47
C LEU A 221 -21.57 -12.90 -11.61
N VAL A 222 -21.22 -14.09 -11.16
CA VAL A 222 -21.99 -14.97 -10.27
C VAL A 222 -21.04 -15.65 -9.29
N ASP A 223 -21.56 -16.46 -8.38
CA ASP A 223 -20.75 -17.31 -7.52
C ASP A 223 -20.16 -18.48 -8.32
N ASN A 224 -18.85 -18.47 -8.50
CA ASN A 224 -18.08 -19.45 -9.26
C ASN A 224 -17.21 -20.28 -8.32
N LEU A 225 -17.79 -20.93 -7.31
CA LEU A 225 -17.07 -21.69 -6.27
C LEU A 225 -16.23 -22.84 -6.82
N SER A 226 -16.48 -23.28 -8.06
CA SER A 226 -15.64 -24.26 -8.76
C SER A 226 -14.24 -23.72 -9.08
N LEU A 227 -14.03 -22.40 -9.09
CA LEU A 227 -12.78 -21.72 -9.29
C LEU A 227 -11.94 -21.55 -8.01
N ASP A 228 -12.48 -21.92 -6.85
CA ASP A 228 -11.79 -21.84 -5.57
C ASP A 228 -10.69 -22.90 -5.45
N TYR A 229 -9.73 -22.62 -4.59
CA TYR A 229 -8.73 -23.61 -4.20
C TYR A 229 -9.38 -24.81 -3.54
N LYS A 230 -9.06 -26.01 -3.98
CA LYS A 230 -9.47 -27.28 -3.36
C LYS A 230 -8.26 -28.05 -2.78
N ASN A 231 -7.21 -28.16 -3.57
CA ASN A 231 -5.95 -28.84 -3.21
C ASN A 231 -4.88 -28.51 -4.27
N SER A 232 -3.68 -29.05 -4.13
CA SER A 232 -2.58 -28.82 -5.08
C SER A 232 -2.86 -29.30 -6.51
N GLY A 233 -3.72 -30.29 -6.70
CA GLY A 233 -4.14 -30.78 -8.02
C GLY A 233 -5.30 -29.95 -8.63
N SER A 234 -5.98 -29.14 -7.81
CA SER A 234 -7.02 -28.19 -8.22
C SER A 234 -6.79 -26.86 -7.52
N PRO A 235 -5.75 -26.11 -7.94
CA PRO A 235 -5.24 -24.96 -7.21
C PRO A 235 -6.11 -23.71 -7.34
N GLY A 236 -7.16 -23.71 -8.18
CA GLY A 236 -8.09 -22.60 -8.34
C GLY A 236 -7.45 -21.30 -8.83
N TYR A 237 -8.09 -20.16 -8.51
CA TYR A 237 -7.69 -18.82 -8.91
C TYR A 237 -7.61 -17.91 -7.70
N ALA A 238 -6.58 -17.06 -7.63
CA ALA A 238 -6.34 -16.18 -6.51
C ALA A 238 -7.30 -14.98 -6.55
N VAL A 239 -8.31 -14.99 -5.69
CA VAL A 239 -9.10 -13.80 -5.40
C VAL A 239 -8.23 -12.81 -4.62
N PHE A 240 -8.24 -11.54 -5.05
CA PHE A 240 -7.42 -10.49 -4.44
C PHE A 240 -8.18 -9.18 -4.17
N GLY A 241 -9.47 -9.15 -4.42
CA GLY A 241 -10.32 -7.99 -4.18
C GLY A 241 -11.76 -8.21 -4.60
N SER A 242 -12.53 -7.14 -4.56
CA SER A 242 -13.93 -7.13 -4.99
C SER A 242 -14.34 -5.78 -5.57
N VAL A 243 -15.37 -5.77 -6.43
CA VAL A 243 -16.03 -4.56 -6.90
C VAL A 243 -16.83 -3.98 -5.75
N VAL A 244 -16.51 -2.77 -5.32
CA VAL A 244 -17.20 -2.06 -4.23
C VAL A 244 -18.13 -0.95 -4.74
N GLN A 245 -17.93 -0.52 -5.99
CA GLN A 245 -18.77 0.48 -6.64
C GLN A 245 -18.87 0.20 -8.14
N GLY A 246 -20.05 0.40 -8.72
CA GLY A 246 -20.26 0.31 -10.17
C GLY A 246 -20.45 -1.11 -10.71
N MET A 247 -20.84 -2.11 -9.89
CA MET A 247 -21.09 -3.48 -10.36
C MET A 247 -22.17 -3.55 -11.46
N ALA A 248 -23.13 -2.62 -11.47
CA ALA A 248 -24.12 -2.51 -12.55
C ALA A 248 -23.49 -2.27 -13.94
N LEU A 249 -22.36 -1.54 -14.00
CA LEU A 249 -21.61 -1.37 -15.24
C LEU A 249 -20.96 -2.69 -15.68
N VAL A 250 -20.42 -3.46 -14.75
CA VAL A 250 -19.84 -4.78 -15.04
C VAL A 250 -20.92 -5.75 -15.52
N ASP A 251 -22.12 -5.71 -14.92
CA ASP A 251 -23.27 -6.48 -15.39
C ASP A 251 -23.69 -6.08 -16.82
N ALA A 252 -23.67 -4.78 -17.14
CA ALA A 252 -23.95 -4.28 -18.48
C ALA A 252 -22.92 -4.76 -19.53
N MET A 253 -21.65 -4.97 -19.14
CA MET A 253 -20.67 -5.61 -20.03
C MET A 253 -21.10 -7.03 -20.41
N ALA A 254 -21.69 -7.77 -19.46
CA ALA A 254 -22.15 -9.14 -19.68
C ALA A 254 -23.40 -9.24 -20.58
N GLN A 255 -24.07 -8.13 -20.86
CA GLN A 255 -25.20 -8.07 -21.81
C GLN A 255 -24.75 -7.76 -23.24
N GLN A 256 -23.48 -7.44 -23.45
CA GLN A 256 -22.95 -7.17 -24.79
C GLN A 256 -22.93 -8.48 -25.62
N PRO A 257 -23.31 -8.43 -26.92
CA PRO A 257 -23.15 -9.58 -27.79
C PRO A 257 -21.68 -9.94 -27.92
N THR A 258 -21.35 -11.21 -27.85
CA THR A 258 -19.99 -11.74 -28.00
C THR A 258 -19.89 -12.64 -29.22
N GLY A 259 -18.67 -12.83 -29.70
CA GLY A 259 -18.39 -13.67 -30.88
C GLY A 259 -16.96 -14.19 -30.89
N VAL A 260 -16.56 -14.75 -32.03
CA VAL A 260 -15.16 -15.18 -32.26
C VAL A 260 -14.43 -14.09 -33.03
N ILE A 261 -13.38 -13.54 -32.47
CA ILE A 261 -12.52 -12.52 -33.10
C ILE A 261 -11.08 -13.02 -33.07
N ASN A 262 -10.45 -13.13 -34.23
CA ASN A 262 -9.06 -13.60 -34.41
C ASN A 262 -8.77 -14.94 -33.72
N GLY A 263 -9.77 -15.85 -33.64
CA GLY A 263 -9.64 -17.17 -33.01
C GLY A 263 -9.92 -17.19 -31.50
N PHE A 264 -10.22 -16.05 -30.90
CA PHE A 264 -10.63 -15.95 -29.50
C PHE A 264 -12.16 -15.99 -29.39
N ALA A 265 -12.68 -16.86 -28.55
CA ALA A 265 -14.11 -16.96 -28.28
C ALA A 265 -14.55 -15.99 -27.18
N ASP A 266 -15.86 -15.73 -27.11
CA ASP A 266 -16.52 -14.92 -26.08
C ASP A 266 -16.01 -13.45 -26.05
N VAL A 267 -15.51 -12.94 -27.17
CA VAL A 267 -15.02 -11.55 -27.29
C VAL A 267 -16.22 -10.63 -27.51
N PRO A 268 -16.41 -9.56 -26.71
CA PRO A 268 -17.43 -8.55 -26.99
C PRO A 268 -17.27 -7.96 -28.38
N LEU A 269 -18.37 -7.99 -29.19
CA LEU A 269 -18.36 -7.44 -30.57
C LEU A 269 -18.16 -5.93 -30.58
N ASN A 270 -18.63 -5.23 -29.54
CA ASN A 270 -18.25 -3.85 -29.26
C ASN A 270 -17.14 -3.87 -28.20
N GLU A 271 -15.95 -3.45 -28.58
CA GLU A 271 -14.79 -3.48 -27.67
C GLU A 271 -15.08 -2.72 -26.37
N ILE A 272 -14.84 -3.38 -25.22
CA ILE A 272 -14.94 -2.77 -23.89
C ILE A 272 -13.54 -2.37 -23.47
N LEU A 273 -13.15 -1.14 -23.85
CA LEU A 273 -11.81 -0.60 -23.61
C LEU A 273 -11.67 -0.03 -22.21
N ILE A 274 -10.63 -0.42 -21.50
CA ILE A 274 -10.18 0.21 -20.27
C ILE A 274 -9.36 1.43 -20.68
N SER A 275 -9.91 2.62 -20.51
CA SER A 275 -9.22 3.86 -20.90
C SER A 275 -8.18 4.29 -19.86
N MET A 276 -8.47 4.07 -18.57
CA MET A 276 -7.58 4.43 -17.47
C MET A 276 -7.84 3.56 -16.24
N VAL A 277 -6.80 3.33 -15.46
CA VAL A 277 -6.89 2.69 -14.13
C VAL A 277 -6.06 3.52 -13.15
N LEU A 278 -6.68 3.91 -12.04
CA LEU A 278 -6.07 4.77 -11.03
C LEU A 278 -6.23 4.17 -9.64
N GLN A 279 -5.17 4.18 -8.84
CA GLN A 279 -5.29 3.95 -7.41
C GLN A 279 -5.90 5.21 -6.78
N THR A 280 -7.07 5.06 -6.15
CA THR A 280 -7.87 6.15 -5.57
C THR A 280 -7.78 6.20 -4.04
N GLN A 281 -7.36 5.07 -3.43
CA GLN A 281 -7.14 4.95 -1.99
C GLN A 281 -5.95 4.06 -1.67
#